data_199b006b008821726fb3d4aa9d24e137
#
_entry.id   199b006b008821726fb3d4aa9d24e137
#
_cell.length_a   1.000
_cell.length_b   1.000
_cell.length_c   1.000
_cell.angle_alpha   90.00
_cell.angle_beta   90.00
_cell.angle_gamma   90.00
#
_symmetry.space_group_name_H-M   'P 1'
#
loop_
_entity.id
_entity.type
_entity.pdbx_description
1 polymer ?
#
loop_
_entity_poly.entity_id
_entity_poly.type
_entity_poly.pdbx_seq_one_letter_code
_entity_poly.pdbx_strand_id
1 'polypeptide(L)'
;METIQIRKAVMDDLPAVEAVYAYARAFMARNGNPTQWGNTNPTTLMLTQDIAKGELYVVVNGGAICGAFAFILGEDPTYGYIEGRWHDTRPYGTIHCIAGNGTYKGLLKCCVEYCEKRVDYLRIDTHRNNHIMQHLITKLGFSYCGIIYIANGSPRLAYDRKG
;
A
#
# COMPACT_ATOMS: atom_id res chain seq x y z
N MET A 1 14.82 -2.26 22.13
CA MET A 1 14.41 -3.12 21.00
C MET A 1 13.02 -2.73 20.56
N GLU A 2 12.88 -2.43 19.29
CA GLU A 2 11.57 -2.11 18.74
C GLU A 2 10.75 -3.37 18.54
N THR A 3 9.49 -3.35 19.00
CA THR A 3 8.54 -4.45 18.80
C THR A 3 7.54 -4.03 17.75
N ILE A 4 7.60 -4.67 16.59
CA ILE A 4 6.70 -4.39 15.47
C ILE A 4 5.61 -5.44 15.44
N GLN A 5 4.37 -4.97 15.36
CA GLN A 5 3.20 -5.83 15.21
C GLN A 5 2.31 -5.28 14.10
N ILE A 6 1.79 -6.16 13.26
CA ILE A 6 0.79 -5.82 12.26
C ILE A 6 -0.50 -6.52 12.65
N ARG A 7 -1.60 -5.77 12.65
CA ARG A 7 -2.93 -6.29 12.94
C ARG A 7 -3.98 -5.56 12.12
N LYS A 8 -5.16 -6.14 12.05
CA LYS A 8 -6.29 -5.44 11.42
C LYS A 8 -6.65 -4.19 12.21
N ALA A 9 -6.96 -3.12 11.49
CA ALA A 9 -7.43 -1.88 12.08
C ALA A 9 -8.85 -2.06 12.61
N VAL A 10 -9.14 -1.37 13.71
CA VAL A 10 -10.50 -1.23 14.26
C VAL A 10 -10.88 0.25 14.25
N MET A 11 -12.16 0.55 14.46
CA MET A 11 -12.63 1.95 14.35
C MET A 11 -11.94 2.89 15.34
N ASP A 12 -11.53 2.40 16.51
CA ASP A 12 -10.78 3.20 17.47
C ASP A 12 -9.42 3.65 16.96
N ASP A 13 -8.88 2.99 15.92
CA ASP A 13 -7.61 3.35 15.31
C ASP A 13 -7.74 4.51 14.31
N LEU A 14 -8.95 4.86 13.90
CA LEU A 14 -9.18 5.79 12.80
C LEU A 14 -8.45 7.13 12.96
N PRO A 15 -8.49 7.80 14.12
CA PRO A 15 -7.75 9.06 14.27
C PRO A 15 -6.25 8.91 14.04
N ALA A 16 -5.64 7.84 14.56
CA ALA A 16 -4.20 7.58 14.36
C ALA A 16 -3.88 7.23 12.91
N VAL A 17 -4.75 6.46 12.25
CA VAL A 17 -4.62 6.12 10.84
C VAL A 17 -4.71 7.38 9.97
N GLU A 18 -5.67 8.25 10.23
CA GLU A 18 -5.80 9.51 9.49
C GLU A 18 -4.57 10.39 9.66
N ALA A 19 -3.98 10.43 10.85
CA ALA A 19 -2.73 11.16 11.08
C ALA A 19 -1.57 10.60 10.26
N VAL A 20 -1.47 9.27 10.15
CA VAL A 20 -0.46 8.61 9.31
C VAL A 20 -0.62 9.03 7.84
N TYR A 21 -1.83 8.98 7.32
CA TYR A 21 -2.07 9.35 5.92
C TYR A 21 -1.85 10.84 5.67
N ALA A 22 -2.20 11.71 6.62
CA ALA A 22 -1.91 13.14 6.49
C ALA A 22 -0.41 13.41 6.40
N TYR A 23 0.39 12.75 7.22
CA TYR A 23 1.85 12.82 7.14
C TYR A 23 2.35 12.32 5.79
N ALA A 24 1.84 11.17 5.33
CA ALA A 24 2.27 10.57 4.07
C ALA A 24 1.93 11.45 2.86
N ARG A 25 0.76 12.09 2.84
CA ARG A 25 0.39 13.02 1.75
C ARG A 25 1.34 14.21 1.70
N ALA A 26 1.66 14.78 2.86
CA ALA A 26 2.61 15.89 2.94
C ALA A 26 4.01 15.47 2.49
N PHE A 27 4.44 14.28 2.88
CA PHE A 27 5.73 13.71 2.47
C PHE A 27 5.78 13.52 0.96
N MET A 28 4.74 12.94 0.36
CA MET A 28 4.65 12.76 -1.09
C MET A 28 4.75 14.10 -1.82
N ALA A 29 4.02 15.10 -1.37
CA ALA A 29 4.03 16.42 -1.99
C ALA A 29 5.43 17.04 -1.95
N ARG A 30 6.13 16.94 -0.81
CA ARG A 30 7.49 17.47 -0.65
C ARG A 30 8.53 16.75 -1.51
N ASN A 31 8.24 15.51 -1.90
CA ASN A 31 9.17 14.67 -2.64
C ASN A 31 8.78 14.50 -4.12
N GLY A 32 8.05 15.45 -4.69
CA GLY A 32 7.74 15.51 -6.11
C GLY A 32 6.57 14.64 -6.55
N ASN A 33 5.74 14.18 -5.61
CA ASN A 33 4.59 13.31 -5.91
C ASN A 33 3.30 13.87 -5.28
N PRO A 34 2.84 15.08 -5.67
CA PRO A 34 1.67 15.69 -5.04
C PRO A 34 0.34 15.13 -5.51
N THR A 35 0.31 14.34 -6.59
CA THR A 35 -0.94 13.96 -7.27
C THR A 35 -1.36 12.51 -7.06
N GLN A 36 -0.53 11.64 -6.50
CA GLN A 36 -0.90 10.24 -6.31
C GLN A 36 -2.15 10.12 -5.41
N TRP A 37 -2.14 10.74 -4.26
CA TRP A 37 -3.28 10.79 -3.34
C TRP A 37 -3.90 12.17 -3.22
N GLY A 38 -3.25 13.20 -3.76
CA GLY A 38 -3.68 14.59 -3.62
C GLY A 38 -3.66 15.02 -2.16
N ASN A 39 -4.67 15.78 -1.76
CA ASN A 39 -4.78 16.34 -0.41
C ASN A 39 -5.76 15.57 0.48
N THR A 40 -6.53 14.65 -0.05
CA THR A 40 -7.67 14.05 0.66
C THR A 40 -7.72 12.53 0.63
N ASN A 41 -7.04 11.88 -0.32
CA ASN A 41 -7.08 10.42 -0.41
C ASN A 41 -6.00 9.77 0.48
N PRO A 42 -6.28 8.61 1.09
CA PRO A 42 -7.61 8.00 1.19
C PRO A 42 -8.54 8.82 2.09
N THR A 43 -9.82 8.89 1.73
CA THR A 43 -10.82 9.64 2.51
C THR A 43 -11.22 8.87 3.76
N THR A 44 -11.82 9.59 4.72
CA THR A 44 -12.39 8.95 5.92
C THR A 44 -13.38 7.85 5.56
N LEU A 45 -14.21 8.07 4.54
CA LEU A 45 -15.18 7.08 4.09
C LEU A 45 -14.48 5.81 3.57
N MET A 46 -13.44 5.97 2.74
CA MET A 46 -12.66 4.85 2.21
C MET A 46 -12.04 4.03 3.36
N LEU A 47 -11.43 4.71 4.32
CA LEU A 47 -10.82 4.05 5.48
C LEU A 47 -11.84 3.30 6.31
N THR A 48 -12.99 3.91 6.56
CA THR A 48 -14.08 3.28 7.32
C THR A 48 -14.57 2.03 6.62
N GLN A 49 -14.75 2.09 5.30
CA GLN A 49 -15.17 0.94 4.50
C GLN A 49 -14.13 -0.19 4.55
N ASP A 50 -12.85 0.15 4.44
CA ASP A 50 -11.78 -0.85 4.50
C ASP A 50 -11.69 -1.50 5.88
N ILE A 51 -11.88 -0.73 6.94
CA ILE A 51 -11.95 -1.28 8.31
C ILE A 51 -13.12 -2.27 8.42
N ALA A 52 -14.29 -1.88 7.93
CA ALA A 52 -15.49 -2.74 7.99
C ALA A 52 -15.30 -4.05 7.23
N LYS A 53 -14.56 -4.03 6.12
CA LYS A 53 -14.25 -5.23 5.33
C LYS A 53 -13.13 -6.07 5.91
N GLY A 54 -12.42 -5.57 6.93
CA GLY A 54 -11.24 -6.24 7.49
C GLY A 54 -10.04 -6.22 6.56
N GLU A 55 -9.94 -5.21 5.71
CA GLU A 55 -8.88 -5.08 4.71
C GLU A 55 -7.85 -4.01 5.05
N LEU A 56 -8.11 -3.18 6.06
CA LEU A 56 -7.15 -2.19 6.52
C LEU A 56 -6.35 -2.76 7.69
N TYR A 57 -5.03 -2.58 7.62
CA TYR A 57 -4.09 -3.04 8.63
C TYR A 57 -3.28 -1.87 9.17
N VAL A 58 -2.89 -1.97 10.43
CA VAL A 58 -2.00 -1.00 11.07
C VAL A 58 -0.70 -1.65 11.46
N VAL A 59 0.37 -0.87 11.37
CA VAL A 59 1.70 -1.25 11.84
C VAL A 59 1.93 -0.55 13.16
N VAL A 60 2.15 -1.33 14.20
CA VAL A 60 2.28 -0.84 15.57
C VAL A 60 3.71 -1.07 16.02
N ASN A 61 4.37 -0.01 16.48
CA ASN A 61 5.73 -0.08 17.01
C ASN A 61 5.70 0.40 18.47
N GLY A 62 6.00 -0.52 19.40
CA GLY A 62 6.03 -0.18 20.81
C GLY A 62 4.72 0.37 21.35
N GLY A 63 3.59 -0.12 20.83
CA GLY A 63 2.26 0.33 21.23
C GLY A 63 1.72 1.55 20.49
N ALA A 64 2.52 2.15 19.58
CA ALA A 64 2.09 3.31 18.79
C ALA A 64 1.95 2.95 17.31
N ILE A 65 0.87 3.40 16.67
CA ILE A 65 0.65 3.19 15.24
C ILE A 65 1.62 4.06 14.46
N CYS A 66 2.45 3.44 13.63
CA CYS A 66 3.43 4.14 12.79
C CYS A 66 3.17 3.96 11.30
N GLY A 67 2.25 3.11 10.91
CA GLY A 67 1.93 2.88 9.51
C GLY A 67 0.57 2.24 9.33
N ALA A 68 0.10 2.25 8.08
CA ALA A 68 -1.16 1.62 7.69
C ALA A 68 -1.08 1.19 6.23
N PHE A 69 -1.84 0.17 5.88
CA PHE A 69 -1.97 -0.31 4.50
C PHE A 69 -3.23 -1.12 4.34
N ALA A 70 -3.72 -1.19 3.10
CA ALA A 70 -4.79 -2.11 2.75
C ALA A 70 -4.17 -3.38 2.14
N PHE A 71 -4.67 -4.53 2.52
CA PHE A 71 -4.26 -5.81 1.97
C PHE A 71 -5.52 -6.59 1.59
N ILE A 72 -5.66 -6.85 0.28
CA ILE A 72 -6.88 -7.40 -0.30
C ILE A 72 -6.55 -8.68 -1.01
N LEU A 73 -7.20 -9.77 -0.62
CA LEU A 73 -7.12 -11.06 -1.31
C LEU A 73 -8.21 -11.11 -2.35
N GLY A 74 -7.88 -11.59 -3.56
CA GLY A 74 -8.82 -11.68 -4.65
C GLY A 74 -8.54 -10.68 -5.76
N GLU A 75 -9.34 -10.75 -6.82
CA GLU A 75 -9.13 -9.92 -8.01
C GLU A 75 -9.43 -8.46 -7.74
N ASP A 76 -8.52 -7.59 -8.22
CA ASP A 76 -8.74 -6.15 -8.23
C ASP A 76 -9.27 -5.76 -9.62
N PRO A 77 -10.44 -5.08 -9.70
CA PRO A 77 -10.99 -4.69 -11.00
C PRO A 77 -10.05 -3.83 -11.84
N THR A 78 -9.20 -3.00 -11.19
CA THR A 78 -8.26 -2.13 -11.92
C THR A 78 -7.05 -2.90 -12.46
N TYR A 79 -6.88 -4.15 -12.07
CA TYR A 79 -5.78 -5.01 -12.53
C TYR A 79 -6.19 -5.92 -13.68
N GLY A 80 -7.45 -5.88 -14.09
CA GLY A 80 -7.94 -6.69 -15.22
C GLY A 80 -7.42 -6.24 -16.57
N TYR A 81 -7.12 -4.96 -16.73
CA TYR A 81 -6.49 -4.43 -17.94
C TYR A 81 -5.11 -3.89 -17.59
N ILE A 82 -4.10 -4.27 -18.34
CA ILE A 82 -2.74 -3.80 -18.16
C ILE A 82 -2.07 -3.58 -19.52
N GLU A 83 -1.40 -2.46 -19.67
CA GLU A 83 -0.49 -2.22 -20.80
C GLU A 83 0.86 -2.82 -20.44
N GLY A 84 1.05 -4.06 -20.85
CA GLY A 84 2.13 -4.93 -20.45
C GLY A 84 1.55 -6.28 -20.07
N ARG A 85 2.16 -6.94 -19.10
CA ARG A 85 1.62 -8.23 -18.66
C ARG A 85 2.06 -8.57 -17.24
N TRP A 86 1.11 -9.12 -16.47
CA TRP A 86 1.42 -9.76 -15.19
C TRP A 86 2.24 -11.03 -15.43
N HIS A 87 3.13 -11.35 -14.50
CA HIS A 87 4.03 -12.49 -14.67
C HIS A 87 3.42 -13.82 -14.21
N ASP A 88 2.24 -13.78 -13.62
CA ASP A 88 1.51 -14.98 -13.19
C ASP A 88 0.02 -14.71 -13.23
N THR A 89 -0.77 -15.80 -13.28
CA THR A 89 -2.24 -15.75 -13.30
C THR A 89 -2.86 -16.37 -12.04
N ARG A 90 -2.04 -16.85 -11.11
CA ARG A 90 -2.54 -17.45 -9.88
C ARG A 90 -3.24 -16.41 -9.00
N PRO A 91 -4.06 -16.85 -8.03
CA PRO A 91 -4.66 -15.92 -7.08
C PRO A 91 -3.60 -15.08 -6.37
N TYR A 92 -3.90 -13.82 -6.16
CA TYR A 92 -2.94 -12.86 -5.63
C TYR A 92 -3.53 -12.04 -4.50
N GLY A 93 -2.63 -11.44 -3.69
CA GLY A 93 -2.97 -10.38 -2.77
C GLY A 93 -2.44 -9.06 -3.26
N THR A 94 -3.19 -7.99 -3.01
CA THR A 94 -2.81 -6.64 -3.42
C THR A 94 -2.54 -5.79 -2.19
N ILE A 95 -1.41 -5.08 -2.21
CA ILE A 95 -1.09 -4.08 -1.18
C ILE A 95 -1.45 -2.71 -1.75
N HIS A 96 -2.36 -2.00 -1.09
CA HIS A 96 -2.79 -0.66 -1.47
C HIS A 96 -2.54 0.33 -0.36
N CYS A 97 -2.37 1.59 -0.73
CA CYS A 97 -2.39 2.72 0.19
C CYS A 97 -1.44 2.54 1.38
N ILE A 98 -0.23 2.03 1.12
CA ILE A 98 0.75 1.90 2.19
C ILE A 98 1.30 3.26 2.58
N ALA A 99 1.32 3.54 3.87
CA ALA A 99 1.78 4.80 4.42
C ALA A 99 2.45 4.62 5.77
N GLY A 100 3.45 5.45 6.03
CA GLY A 100 4.11 5.53 7.32
C GLY A 100 4.23 6.97 7.79
N ASN A 101 4.49 7.16 9.07
CA ASN A 101 4.69 8.48 9.66
C ASN A 101 6.15 8.87 9.82
N GLY A 102 7.05 8.13 9.19
CA GLY A 102 8.48 8.44 9.18
C GLY A 102 9.26 7.97 10.40
N THR A 103 8.61 7.37 11.40
CA THR A 103 9.27 6.96 12.64
C THR A 103 9.89 5.57 12.57
N TYR A 104 9.55 4.77 11.57
CA TYR A 104 10.07 3.42 11.42
C TYR A 104 10.60 3.21 10.01
N LYS A 105 11.87 2.80 9.90
CA LYS A 105 12.49 2.46 8.62
C LYS A 105 12.19 1.01 8.25
N GLY A 106 11.98 0.74 6.95
CA GLY A 106 11.69 -0.61 6.48
C GLY A 106 10.22 -1.00 6.58
N LEU A 107 9.32 -0.01 6.59
CA LEU A 107 7.89 -0.25 6.69
C LEU A 107 7.37 -1.13 5.55
N LEU A 108 7.73 -0.84 4.31
CA LEU A 108 7.26 -1.62 3.16
C LEU A 108 7.74 -3.07 3.26
N LYS A 109 9.01 -3.28 3.63
CA LYS A 109 9.56 -4.63 3.82
C LYS A 109 8.74 -5.39 4.86
N CYS A 110 8.43 -4.75 5.99
CA CYS A 110 7.64 -5.36 7.06
C CYS A 110 6.24 -5.77 6.57
N CYS A 111 5.59 -4.90 5.81
CA CYS A 111 4.27 -5.17 5.24
C CYS A 111 4.31 -6.31 4.23
N VAL A 112 5.32 -6.33 3.35
CA VAL A 112 5.48 -7.39 2.36
C VAL A 112 5.71 -8.73 3.06
N GLU A 113 6.57 -8.78 4.06
CA GLU A 113 6.83 -10.01 4.81
C GLU A 113 5.57 -10.54 5.51
N TYR A 114 4.74 -9.65 6.02
CA TYR A 114 3.46 -10.02 6.61
C TYR A 114 2.52 -10.64 5.57
N CYS A 115 2.42 -10.00 4.40
CA CYS A 115 1.50 -10.42 3.35
C CYS A 115 1.95 -11.72 2.67
N GLU A 116 3.25 -11.91 2.45
CA GLU A 116 3.77 -13.10 1.78
C GLU A 116 3.56 -14.39 2.56
N LYS A 117 3.32 -14.28 3.87
CA LYS A 117 2.96 -15.43 4.70
C LYS A 117 1.52 -15.89 4.49
N ARG A 118 0.71 -15.07 3.83
CA ARG A 118 -0.73 -15.30 3.65
C ARG A 118 -1.10 -15.62 2.21
N VAL A 119 -0.25 -15.21 1.27
CA VAL A 119 -0.45 -15.49 -0.15
C VAL A 119 0.93 -15.52 -0.83
N ASP A 120 1.11 -16.40 -1.79
CA ASP A 120 2.41 -16.60 -2.44
C ASP A 120 2.61 -15.75 -3.69
N TYR A 121 1.67 -14.87 -4.02
CA TYR A 121 1.76 -13.97 -5.17
C TYR A 121 1.17 -12.61 -4.79
N LEU A 122 1.99 -11.57 -4.91
CA LEU A 122 1.63 -10.21 -4.54
C LEU A 122 1.68 -9.28 -5.75
N ARG A 123 0.74 -8.36 -5.82
CA ARG A 123 0.72 -7.27 -6.79
C ARG A 123 0.66 -5.93 -6.06
N ILE A 124 1.30 -4.92 -6.65
CA ILE A 124 1.33 -3.57 -6.10
C ILE A 124 1.44 -2.57 -7.26
N ASP A 125 0.94 -1.37 -7.06
CA ASP A 125 1.12 -0.30 -8.03
C ASP A 125 1.51 1.00 -7.33
N THR A 126 2.12 1.92 -8.10
CA THR A 126 2.51 3.23 -7.57
C THR A 126 2.51 4.26 -8.69
N HIS A 127 2.46 5.53 -8.31
CA HIS A 127 2.51 6.65 -9.25
C HIS A 127 3.91 6.82 -9.85
N ARG A 128 3.98 7.20 -11.14
CA ARG A 128 5.27 7.42 -11.84
C ARG A 128 6.16 8.46 -11.15
N ASN A 129 5.58 9.39 -10.38
CA ASN A 129 6.33 10.41 -9.65
C ASN A 129 6.80 9.94 -8.28
N ASN A 130 6.38 8.76 -7.84
CA ASN A 130 6.79 8.20 -6.56
C ASN A 130 8.08 7.39 -6.71
N HIS A 131 9.20 8.08 -6.92
CA HIS A 131 10.49 7.44 -7.16
C HIS A 131 10.98 6.65 -5.95
N ILE A 132 10.68 7.12 -4.75
CA ILE A 132 11.05 6.45 -3.51
C ILE A 132 10.37 5.07 -3.45
N MET A 133 9.06 5.02 -3.71
CA MET A 133 8.32 3.76 -3.68
C MET A 133 8.76 2.82 -4.80
N GLN A 134 9.00 3.34 -6.01
CA GLN A 134 9.50 2.52 -7.12
C GLN A 134 10.83 1.84 -6.75
N HIS A 135 11.73 2.58 -6.12
CA HIS A 135 13.02 2.04 -5.69
C HIS A 135 12.83 0.94 -4.63
N LEU A 136 11.99 1.20 -3.63
CA LEU A 136 11.74 0.23 -2.55
C LEU A 136 11.05 -1.04 -3.06
N ILE A 137 10.07 -0.91 -3.93
CA ILE A 137 9.36 -2.03 -4.55
C ILE A 137 10.36 -2.92 -5.32
N THR A 138 11.19 -2.30 -6.14
CA THR A 138 12.20 -3.02 -6.92
C THR A 138 13.22 -3.71 -6.02
N LYS A 139 13.68 -3.01 -5.00
CA LYS A 139 14.65 -3.56 -4.04
C LYS A 139 14.11 -4.78 -3.29
N LEU A 140 12.80 -4.85 -3.08
CA LEU A 140 12.16 -5.98 -2.41
C LEU A 140 11.83 -7.15 -3.36
N GLY A 141 12.31 -7.10 -4.59
CA GLY A 141 12.20 -8.22 -5.52
C GLY A 141 10.95 -8.22 -6.38
N PHE A 142 10.19 -7.13 -6.39
CA PHE A 142 9.07 -6.99 -7.32
C PHE A 142 9.60 -6.68 -8.72
N SER A 143 8.90 -7.21 -9.73
CA SER A 143 9.23 -7.00 -11.13
C SER A 143 8.21 -6.07 -11.78
N TYR A 144 8.68 -5.17 -12.61
CA TYR A 144 7.81 -4.27 -13.35
C TYR A 144 6.99 -5.05 -14.38
N CYS A 145 5.69 -4.79 -14.42
CA CYS A 145 4.75 -5.50 -15.30
C CYS A 145 4.18 -4.62 -16.41
N GLY A 146 4.02 -3.33 -16.14
CA GLY A 146 3.40 -2.42 -17.10
C GLY A 146 2.58 -1.34 -16.42
N ILE A 147 1.59 -0.84 -17.14
CA ILE A 147 0.77 0.29 -16.69
C ILE A 147 -0.68 -0.16 -16.52
N ILE A 148 -1.23 0.09 -15.34
CA ILE A 148 -2.67 -0.07 -15.08
C ILE A 148 -3.29 1.32 -14.93
N TYR A 149 -4.61 1.38 -14.94
CA TYR A 149 -5.37 2.61 -14.78
C TYR A 149 -6.32 2.46 -13.60
N ILE A 150 -6.23 3.38 -12.63
CA ILE A 150 -7.14 3.36 -11.47
C ILE A 150 -8.51 3.90 -11.87
N ALA A 151 -9.49 3.86 -10.96
CA ALA A 151 -10.88 4.14 -11.26
C ALA A 151 -11.13 5.50 -11.94
N ASN A 152 -10.30 6.52 -11.63
CA ASN A 152 -10.44 7.84 -12.26
C ASN A 152 -9.69 7.97 -13.61
N GLY A 153 -9.14 6.86 -14.14
CA GLY A 153 -8.39 6.85 -15.38
C GLY A 153 -6.92 7.22 -15.27
N SER A 154 -6.44 7.51 -14.08
CA SER A 154 -5.04 7.89 -13.87
C SER A 154 -4.12 6.65 -13.99
N PRO A 155 -2.98 6.76 -14.70
CA PRO A 155 -2.06 5.63 -14.85
C PRO A 155 -1.26 5.36 -13.59
N ARG A 156 -0.92 4.08 -13.39
CA ARG A 156 -0.02 3.64 -12.32
C ARG A 156 0.95 2.60 -12.86
N LEU A 157 2.15 2.58 -12.31
CA LEU A 157 3.15 1.56 -12.61
C LEU A 157 2.84 0.31 -11.79
N ALA A 158 2.71 -0.82 -12.44
CA ALA A 158 2.31 -2.08 -11.82
C ALA A 158 3.49 -3.03 -11.68
N TYR A 159 3.53 -3.72 -10.57
CA TYR A 159 4.61 -4.65 -10.21
C TYR A 159 4.03 -5.91 -9.60
N ASP A 160 4.74 -7.02 -9.72
CA ASP A 160 4.39 -8.26 -9.03
C ASP A 160 5.60 -8.96 -8.42
N ARG A 161 5.32 -9.86 -7.48
CA ARG A 161 6.33 -10.66 -6.80
C ARG A 161 5.76 -12.03 -6.48
N LYS A 162 6.43 -13.07 -7.00
CA LYS A 162 6.08 -14.46 -6.69
C LYS A 162 6.90 -14.94 -5.50
N GLY A 163 6.23 -15.57 -4.58
CA GLY A 163 6.88 -16.18 -3.43
C GLY A 163 7.46 -17.54 -3.72
#